data_d2bf0856f6acfe7cd1c8d99789c94f70
#
_entry.id   d2bf0856f6acfe7cd1c8d99789c94f70
#
_cell.length_a   1.000
_cell.length_b   1.000
_cell.length_c   1.000
_cell.angle_alpha   90.00
_cell.angle_beta   90.00
_cell.angle_gamma   90.00
#
_symmetry.space_group_name_H-M   'P 1'
#
loop_
_entity.id
_entity.type
_entity.pdbx_description
1 polymer ?
#
loop_
_entity_poly.entity_id
_entity_poly.type
_entity_poly.pdbx_seq_one_letter_code
_entity_poly.pdbx_strand_id
1 'polypeptide(L)'
;GRVELSLKLLDAAVLDGVRRAEGAASGRAIPVLVFGAGHTGRAIALALQPLPFHVTVVDTRPQLLAELPPGIDSRAMPLPEQAVAAAPAQAAFLVVTHDHALDFHIATAALARADAAYVGMIGSATKRARFHRHLAEAGLEGQAARLHLPIGGNQVRDKRPEVIAAMVAAELLVHFMGTDVENPMHRLCTCP
;
A
#
# COMPACT_ATOMS: atom_id res chain seq x y z
N GLY A 1 -0.01 -44.04 -13.45
CA GLY A 1 -0.52 -43.32 -12.31
C GLY A 1 -2.01 -43.07 -12.48
N ARG A 2 -2.82 -43.29 -11.46
CA ARG A 2 -4.25 -43.03 -11.45
C ARG A 2 -4.46 -41.61 -10.92
N VAL A 3 -5.13 -40.77 -11.68
CA VAL A 3 -5.53 -39.42 -11.23
C VAL A 3 -7.00 -39.48 -10.87
N GLU A 4 -7.33 -39.13 -9.65
CA GLU A 4 -8.70 -39.05 -9.16
C GLU A 4 -9.12 -37.57 -9.14
N LEU A 5 -10.14 -37.21 -9.92
CA LEU A 5 -10.69 -35.89 -10.00
C LEU A 5 -12.01 -35.81 -9.22
N SER A 6 -12.08 -34.96 -8.22
CA SER A 6 -13.31 -34.68 -7.47
C SER A 6 -13.88 -33.34 -7.91
N LEU A 7 -15.10 -33.33 -8.44
CA LEU A 7 -15.82 -32.10 -8.79
C LEU A 7 -16.84 -31.79 -7.69
N LYS A 8 -16.77 -30.61 -7.11
CA LYS A 8 -17.76 -30.11 -6.15
C LYS A 8 -18.50 -28.90 -6.75
N LEU A 9 -19.81 -28.86 -6.56
CA LEU A 9 -20.59 -27.65 -6.86
C LEU A 9 -20.10 -26.50 -5.97
N LEU A 10 -19.86 -25.35 -6.57
CA LEU A 10 -19.52 -24.11 -5.89
C LEU A 10 -20.81 -23.56 -5.23
N ASP A 11 -21.00 -23.88 -3.96
CA ASP A 11 -21.96 -23.19 -3.11
C ASP A 11 -21.30 -22.04 -2.32
N ALA A 12 -22.10 -21.24 -1.64
CA ALA A 12 -21.59 -20.09 -0.88
C ALA A 12 -20.57 -20.51 0.21
N ALA A 13 -20.72 -21.69 0.81
CA ALA A 13 -19.84 -22.21 1.85
C ALA A 13 -18.48 -22.63 1.28
N VAL A 14 -18.47 -23.21 0.08
CA VAL A 14 -17.23 -23.57 -0.63
C VAL A 14 -16.50 -22.30 -1.07
N LEU A 15 -17.22 -21.28 -1.59
CA LEU A 15 -16.65 -19.99 -1.94
C LEU A 15 -16.06 -19.27 -0.72
N ASP A 16 -16.74 -19.29 0.42
CA ASP A 16 -16.23 -18.75 1.68
C ASP A 16 -15.06 -19.56 2.24
N GLY A 17 -15.03 -20.85 2.00
CA GLY A 17 -13.89 -21.73 2.31
C GLY A 17 -12.67 -21.40 1.48
N VAL A 18 -12.84 -21.20 0.16
CA VAL A 18 -11.77 -20.79 -0.76
C VAL A 18 -11.26 -19.40 -0.39
N ARG A 19 -12.15 -18.44 -0.16
CA ARG A 19 -11.77 -17.07 0.29
C ARG A 19 -11.02 -17.07 1.62
N ARG A 20 -11.42 -17.94 2.58
CA ARG A 20 -10.69 -18.13 3.84
C ARG A 20 -9.34 -18.81 3.65
N ALA A 21 -9.24 -19.79 2.75
CA ALA A 21 -7.98 -20.44 2.41
C ALA A 21 -7.03 -19.50 1.66
N GLU A 22 -7.56 -18.68 0.75
CA GLU A 22 -6.83 -17.59 0.10
C GLU A 22 -6.41 -16.52 1.11
N GLY A 23 -7.29 -16.14 2.05
CA GLY A 23 -6.97 -15.25 3.17
C GLY A 23 -5.93 -15.85 4.13
N ALA A 24 -5.91 -17.15 4.35
CA ALA A 24 -4.91 -17.84 5.16
C ALA A 24 -3.57 -18.00 4.40
N ALA A 25 -3.60 -18.20 3.08
CA ALA A 25 -2.42 -18.10 2.22
C ALA A 25 -1.94 -16.64 2.13
N SER A 26 -2.85 -15.67 2.18
CA SER A 26 -2.63 -14.22 2.31
C SER A 26 -2.10 -13.80 3.69
N GLY A 27 -2.09 -14.68 4.69
CA GLY A 27 -1.50 -14.40 6.01
C GLY A 27 0.01 -14.10 5.98
N ARG A 28 0.63 -14.20 4.81
CA ARG A 28 1.98 -13.74 4.50
C ARG A 28 2.02 -12.47 3.65
N ALA A 29 0.89 -12.00 3.12
CA ALA A 29 0.87 -10.82 2.27
C ALA A 29 1.03 -9.55 3.10
N ILE A 30 1.93 -8.68 2.66
CA ILE A 30 2.23 -7.41 3.32
C ILE A 30 1.03 -6.46 3.13
N PRO A 31 0.43 -5.93 4.20
CA PRO A 31 -0.69 -5.02 4.06
C PRO A 31 -0.23 -3.67 3.48
N VAL A 32 -0.89 -3.24 2.40
CA VAL A 32 -0.63 -1.97 1.71
C VAL A 32 -1.91 -1.17 1.62
N LEU A 33 -1.93 0.02 2.20
CA LEU A 33 -3.02 0.96 2.07
C LEU A 33 -2.64 2.03 1.03
N VAL A 34 -3.43 2.13 -0.04
CA VAL A 34 -3.28 3.15 -1.08
C VAL A 34 -4.35 4.22 -0.87
N PHE A 35 -3.93 5.42 -0.48
CA PHE A 35 -4.81 6.57 -0.29
C PHE A 35 -4.93 7.37 -1.58
N GLY A 36 -6.10 7.30 -2.21
CA GLY A 36 -6.42 7.92 -3.49
C GLY A 36 -6.70 6.89 -4.57
N ALA A 37 -7.95 6.87 -5.09
CA ALA A 37 -8.44 6.01 -6.17
C ALA A 37 -8.38 6.67 -7.55
N GLY A 38 -7.62 7.77 -7.71
CA GLY A 38 -7.38 8.40 -9.01
C GLY A 38 -6.49 7.53 -9.92
N HIS A 39 -6.15 8.05 -11.10
CA HIS A 39 -5.38 7.31 -12.10
C HIS A 39 -4.11 6.65 -11.53
N THR A 40 -3.33 7.39 -10.74
CA THR A 40 -2.09 6.87 -10.16
C THR A 40 -2.36 5.79 -9.10
N GLY A 41 -3.31 6.03 -8.18
CA GLY A 41 -3.63 5.04 -7.15
C GLY A 41 -4.20 3.75 -7.72
N ARG A 42 -5.08 3.87 -8.74
CA ARG A 42 -5.59 2.71 -9.48
C ARG A 42 -4.47 1.93 -10.19
N ALA A 43 -3.55 2.63 -10.86
CA ALA A 43 -2.42 1.99 -11.52
C ALA A 43 -1.51 1.27 -10.52
N ILE A 44 -1.23 1.89 -9.36
CA ILE A 44 -0.45 1.26 -8.27
C ILE A 44 -1.17 0.01 -7.75
N ALA A 45 -2.47 0.10 -7.46
CA ALA A 45 -3.23 -1.04 -6.95
C ALA A 45 -3.19 -2.23 -7.93
N LEU A 46 -3.36 -1.96 -9.25
CA LEU A 46 -3.22 -2.97 -10.30
C LEU A 46 -1.82 -3.58 -10.38
N ALA A 47 -0.78 -2.76 -10.29
CA ALA A 47 0.61 -3.24 -10.36
C ALA A 47 0.98 -4.11 -9.14
N LEU A 48 0.41 -3.83 -7.97
CA LEU A 48 0.66 -4.57 -6.75
C LEU A 48 -0.20 -5.83 -6.60
N GLN A 49 -1.35 -5.92 -7.30
CA GLN A 49 -2.29 -7.03 -7.17
C GLN A 49 -1.68 -8.43 -7.39
N PRO A 50 -0.80 -8.66 -8.40
CA PRO A 50 -0.16 -9.97 -8.63
C PRO A 50 1.04 -10.23 -7.70
N LEU A 51 1.43 -9.26 -6.88
CA LEU A 51 2.59 -9.32 -6.00
C LEU A 51 2.16 -9.73 -4.57
N PRO A 52 3.09 -10.10 -3.69
CA PRO A 52 2.77 -10.60 -2.35
C PRO A 52 2.34 -9.46 -1.39
N PHE A 53 1.42 -8.62 -1.84
CA PHE A 53 0.83 -7.51 -1.11
C PHE A 53 -0.69 -7.68 -0.98
N HIS A 54 -1.23 -7.36 0.19
CA HIS A 54 -2.67 -7.23 0.40
C HIS A 54 -3.07 -5.76 0.26
N VAL A 55 -3.61 -5.40 -0.90
CA VAL A 55 -3.88 -4.01 -1.26
C VAL A 55 -5.29 -3.60 -0.86
N THR A 56 -5.39 -2.52 -0.09
CA THR A 56 -6.65 -1.84 0.21
C THR A 56 -6.58 -0.39 -0.29
N VAL A 57 -7.47 -0.01 -1.19
CA VAL A 57 -7.57 1.38 -1.68
C VAL A 57 -8.58 2.16 -0.85
N VAL A 58 -8.16 3.33 -0.36
CA VAL A 58 -8.99 4.23 0.46
C VAL A 58 -9.18 5.56 -0.28
N ASP A 59 -10.42 5.99 -0.46
CA ASP A 59 -10.74 7.31 -1.07
C ASP A 59 -12.02 7.88 -0.44
N THR A 60 -12.17 9.20 -0.51
CA THR A 60 -13.40 9.89 -0.10
C THR A 60 -14.53 9.76 -1.13
N ARG A 61 -14.21 9.34 -2.37
CA ARG A 61 -15.12 9.31 -3.52
C ARG A 61 -15.48 7.88 -3.88
N PRO A 62 -16.67 7.38 -3.47
CA PRO A 62 -17.06 5.99 -3.70
C PRO A 62 -17.17 5.61 -5.18
N GLN A 63 -17.48 6.58 -6.06
CA GLN A 63 -17.57 6.35 -7.50
C GLN A 63 -16.24 5.91 -8.11
N LEU A 64 -15.09 6.42 -7.64
CA LEU A 64 -13.77 6.00 -8.13
C LEU A 64 -13.38 4.62 -7.61
N LEU A 65 -13.84 4.27 -6.42
CA LEU A 65 -13.61 2.94 -5.86
C LEU A 65 -14.41 1.86 -6.59
N ALA A 66 -15.62 2.22 -7.09
CA ALA A 66 -16.44 1.32 -7.89
C ALA A 66 -15.82 0.96 -9.26
N GLU A 67 -14.85 1.76 -9.74
CA GLU A 67 -14.11 1.51 -10.97
C GLU A 67 -12.91 0.58 -10.79
N LEU A 68 -12.58 0.20 -9.54
CA LEU A 68 -11.47 -0.72 -9.28
C LEU A 68 -11.82 -2.13 -9.78
N PRO A 69 -10.82 -2.86 -10.30
CA PRO A 69 -11.04 -4.22 -10.76
C PRO A 69 -11.34 -5.17 -9.59
N PRO A 70 -12.01 -6.30 -9.85
CA PRO A 70 -12.23 -7.33 -8.85
C PRO A 70 -10.93 -7.81 -8.19
N GLY A 71 -11.00 -8.11 -6.89
CA GLY A 71 -9.87 -8.62 -6.13
C GLY A 71 -8.99 -7.54 -5.49
N ILE A 72 -9.33 -6.27 -5.62
CA ILE A 72 -8.73 -5.17 -4.87
C ILE A 72 -9.72 -4.72 -3.80
N ASP A 73 -9.33 -4.78 -2.54
CA ASP A 73 -10.14 -4.26 -1.45
C ASP A 73 -10.24 -2.73 -1.53
N SER A 74 -11.41 -2.21 -1.20
CA SER A 74 -11.64 -0.77 -1.23
C SER A 74 -12.50 -0.29 -0.05
N ARG A 75 -12.23 0.94 0.40
CA ARG A 75 -12.97 1.59 1.50
C ARG A 75 -13.27 3.04 1.17
N ALA A 76 -14.55 3.37 1.09
CA ALA A 76 -15.00 4.77 1.03
C ALA A 76 -15.00 5.35 2.44
N MET A 77 -14.19 6.38 2.69
CA MET A 77 -14.09 7.01 4.01
C MET A 77 -14.04 8.52 3.88
N PRO A 78 -14.94 9.26 4.58
CA PRO A 78 -14.90 10.73 4.59
C PRO A 78 -13.62 11.30 5.22
N LEU A 79 -13.03 10.57 6.16
CA LEU A 79 -11.79 10.89 6.86
C LEU A 79 -10.77 9.74 6.64
N PRO A 80 -10.07 9.71 5.49
CA PRO A 80 -9.20 8.59 5.13
C PRO A 80 -8.04 8.37 6.12
N GLU A 81 -7.59 9.41 6.82
CA GLU A 81 -6.55 9.30 7.85
C GLU A 81 -6.95 8.36 9.00
N GLN A 82 -8.24 8.15 9.24
CA GLN A 82 -8.71 7.16 10.23
C GLN A 82 -8.37 5.72 9.82
N ALA A 83 -8.24 5.44 8.53
CA ALA A 83 -7.80 4.13 8.06
C ALA A 83 -6.35 3.82 8.49
N VAL A 84 -5.53 4.86 8.69
CA VAL A 84 -4.16 4.69 9.19
C VAL A 84 -4.17 4.09 10.59
N ALA A 85 -5.01 4.60 11.49
CA ALA A 85 -5.11 4.09 12.87
C ALA A 85 -5.63 2.64 12.92
N ALA A 86 -6.54 2.28 12.01
CA ALA A 86 -7.15 0.95 11.92
C ALA A 86 -6.32 -0.06 11.11
N ALA A 87 -5.21 0.37 10.50
CA ALA A 87 -4.38 -0.51 9.68
C ALA A 87 -3.64 -1.55 10.52
N PRO A 88 -3.38 -2.75 9.97
CA PRO A 88 -2.54 -3.76 10.60
C PRO A 88 -1.15 -3.20 10.96
N ALA A 89 -0.49 -3.84 11.92
CA ALA A 89 0.93 -3.58 12.18
C ALA A 89 1.78 -3.91 10.94
N GLN A 90 2.90 -3.24 10.78
CA GLN A 90 3.81 -3.40 9.64
C GLN A 90 3.16 -3.11 8.28
N ALA A 91 2.11 -2.28 8.24
CA ALA A 91 1.50 -1.85 6.99
C ALA A 91 2.37 -0.83 6.25
N ALA A 92 2.28 -0.86 4.92
CA ALA A 92 2.76 0.19 4.03
C ALA A 92 1.66 1.20 3.72
N PHE A 93 1.99 2.48 3.74
CA PHE A 93 1.06 3.57 3.46
C PHE A 93 1.51 4.35 2.22
N LEU A 94 0.70 4.32 1.16
CA LEU A 94 1.00 4.97 -0.12
C LEU A 94 0.03 6.13 -0.32
N VAL A 95 0.53 7.36 -0.24
CA VAL A 95 -0.29 8.58 -0.25
C VAL A 95 -0.22 9.24 -1.62
N VAL A 96 -1.28 9.09 -2.40
CA VAL A 96 -1.36 9.53 -3.81
C VAL A 96 -2.69 10.25 -4.10
N THR A 97 -3.21 11.01 -3.13
CA THR A 97 -4.47 11.73 -3.31
C THR A 97 -4.29 12.93 -4.25
N HIS A 98 -5.38 13.57 -4.61
CA HIS A 98 -5.39 14.80 -5.40
C HIS A 98 -5.33 16.06 -4.53
N ASP A 99 -5.43 15.92 -3.21
CA ASP A 99 -5.46 17.02 -2.23
C ASP A 99 -4.18 17.02 -1.40
N HIS A 100 -3.42 18.10 -1.49
CA HIS A 100 -2.15 18.25 -0.78
C HIS A 100 -2.30 18.33 0.74
N ALA A 101 -3.41 18.91 1.25
CA ALA A 101 -3.67 18.98 2.69
C ALA A 101 -3.98 17.59 3.24
N LEU A 102 -4.84 16.86 2.53
CA LEU A 102 -5.17 15.48 2.88
C LEU A 102 -3.94 14.57 2.83
N ASP A 103 -3.08 14.70 1.81
CA ASP A 103 -1.81 13.97 1.72
C ASP A 103 -0.95 14.21 2.99
N PHE A 104 -0.88 15.45 3.46
CA PHE A 104 -0.10 15.79 4.65
C PHE A 104 -0.68 15.18 5.92
N HIS A 105 -2.00 15.24 6.10
CA HIS A 105 -2.66 14.62 7.26
C HIS A 105 -2.45 13.10 7.29
N ILE A 106 -2.65 12.40 6.17
CA ILE A 106 -2.47 10.97 6.09
C ILE A 106 -1.02 10.57 6.33
N ALA A 107 -0.05 11.24 5.66
CA ALA A 107 1.35 10.94 5.80
C ALA A 107 1.86 11.22 7.23
N THR A 108 1.39 12.30 7.86
CA THR A 108 1.71 12.63 9.27
C THR A 108 1.18 11.55 10.21
N ALA A 109 -0.07 11.13 10.05
CA ALA A 109 -0.66 10.05 10.85
C ALA A 109 0.11 8.73 10.67
N ALA A 110 0.52 8.40 9.44
CA ALA A 110 1.30 7.20 9.16
C ALA A 110 2.70 7.26 9.78
N LEU A 111 3.39 8.39 9.71
CA LEU A 111 4.71 8.60 10.30
C LEU A 111 4.70 8.61 11.83
N ALA A 112 3.57 9.03 12.44
CA ALA A 112 3.39 8.97 13.89
C ALA A 112 3.29 7.52 14.41
N ARG A 113 2.96 6.55 13.55
CA ARG A 113 2.96 5.13 13.92
C ARG A 113 4.39 4.59 13.95
N ALA A 114 4.80 4.07 15.10
CA ALA A 114 6.11 3.43 15.26
C ALA A 114 6.22 2.11 14.47
N ASP A 115 5.09 1.45 14.21
CA ASP A 115 4.98 0.16 13.54
C ASP A 115 4.68 0.25 12.03
N ALA A 116 4.61 1.45 11.45
CA ALA A 116 4.51 1.61 10.00
C ALA A 116 5.80 1.09 9.33
N ALA A 117 5.68 0.08 8.47
CA ALA A 117 6.82 -0.48 7.79
C ALA A 117 7.32 0.40 6.64
N TYR A 118 6.41 1.10 5.98
CA TYR A 118 6.74 1.98 4.86
C TYR A 118 5.75 3.15 4.78
N VAL A 119 6.25 4.36 4.52
CA VAL A 119 5.41 5.53 4.25
C VAL A 119 5.93 6.21 2.99
N GLY A 120 5.14 6.18 1.91
CA GLY A 120 5.47 6.80 0.64
C GLY A 120 4.42 7.83 0.21
N MET A 121 4.86 8.96 -0.35
CA MET A 121 3.96 9.99 -0.83
C MET A 121 4.36 10.46 -2.23
N ILE A 122 3.38 10.68 -3.11
CA ILE A 122 3.64 11.30 -4.41
C ILE A 122 3.93 12.79 -4.24
N GLY A 123 4.93 13.31 -4.95
CA GLY A 123 5.21 14.73 -4.90
C GLY A 123 6.53 15.14 -5.52
N SER A 124 6.72 16.46 -5.58
CA SER A 124 7.95 17.12 -6.05
C SER A 124 8.87 17.49 -4.89
N ALA A 125 10.08 17.95 -5.22
CA ALA A 125 10.99 18.54 -4.23
C ALA A 125 10.36 19.70 -3.44
N THR A 126 9.54 20.52 -4.10
CA THR A 126 8.80 21.61 -3.43
C THR A 126 7.81 21.08 -2.41
N LYS A 127 7.05 20.00 -2.75
CA LYS A 127 6.13 19.36 -1.81
C LYS A 127 6.88 18.76 -0.62
N ARG A 128 8.05 18.15 -0.86
CA ARG A 128 8.93 17.64 0.19
C ARG A 128 9.33 18.76 1.18
N ALA A 129 9.83 19.88 0.69
CA ALA A 129 10.24 20.99 1.56
C ALA A 129 9.08 21.55 2.40
N ARG A 130 7.87 21.63 1.84
CA ARG A 130 6.65 22.04 2.56
C ARG A 130 6.26 21.01 3.62
N PHE A 131 6.33 19.73 3.29
CA PHE A 131 5.96 18.65 4.22
C PHE A 131 6.95 18.55 5.39
N HIS A 132 8.26 18.75 5.16
CA HIS A 132 9.24 18.80 6.26
C HIS A 132 8.92 19.91 7.27
N ARG A 133 8.50 21.11 6.81
CA ARG A 133 8.03 22.17 7.72
C ARG A 133 6.79 21.75 8.49
N HIS A 134 5.82 21.15 7.81
CA HIS A 134 4.61 20.64 8.44
C HIS A 134 4.93 19.59 9.53
N LEU A 135 5.87 18.69 9.29
CA LEU A 135 6.32 17.72 10.31
C LEU A 135 6.99 18.40 11.51
N ALA A 136 7.80 19.44 11.29
CA ALA A 136 8.42 20.19 12.38
C ALA A 136 7.37 20.91 13.23
N GLU A 137 6.35 21.53 12.59
CA GLU A 137 5.22 22.14 13.29
C GLU A 137 4.40 21.12 14.10
N ALA A 138 4.35 19.86 13.66
CA ALA A 138 3.71 18.75 14.37
C ALA A 138 4.61 18.05 15.40
N GLY A 139 5.86 18.49 15.59
CA GLY A 139 6.83 17.85 16.51
C GLY A 139 7.30 16.47 16.04
N LEU A 140 7.25 16.20 14.74
CA LEU A 140 7.61 14.93 14.10
C LEU A 140 8.78 15.04 13.14
N GLU A 141 9.61 16.07 13.23
CA GLU A 141 10.76 16.30 12.35
C GLU A 141 11.72 15.10 12.30
N GLY A 142 11.90 14.39 13.42
CA GLY A 142 12.69 13.18 13.50
C GLY A 142 12.17 12.01 12.65
N GLN A 143 10.91 12.05 12.22
CA GLN A 143 10.30 11.02 11.38
C GLN A 143 10.49 11.27 9.88
N ALA A 144 11.01 12.43 9.50
CA ALA A 144 11.15 12.84 8.10
C ALA A 144 12.01 11.85 7.27
N ALA A 145 13.00 11.20 7.88
CA ALA A 145 13.85 10.21 7.22
C ALA A 145 13.10 8.91 6.84
N ARG A 146 11.96 8.64 7.45
CA ARG A 146 11.11 7.47 7.15
C ARG A 146 10.18 7.69 5.96
N LEU A 147 10.11 8.92 5.43
CA LEU A 147 9.25 9.24 4.30
C LEU A 147 9.96 9.04 2.97
N HIS A 148 9.39 8.22 2.12
CA HIS A 148 9.76 8.08 0.71
C HIS A 148 9.00 9.10 -0.14
N LEU A 149 9.66 10.18 -0.55
CA LEU A 149 9.07 11.27 -1.34
C LEU A 149 10.11 11.83 -2.34
N PRO A 150 9.89 11.72 -3.64
CA PRO A 150 8.73 11.09 -4.28
C PRO A 150 8.77 9.56 -4.14
N ILE A 151 7.59 8.97 -3.99
CA ILE A 151 7.41 7.51 -4.06
C ILE A 151 7.78 6.99 -5.46
N GLY A 152 8.41 5.82 -5.54
CA GLY A 152 8.94 5.27 -6.79
C GLY A 152 10.26 5.90 -7.22
N GLY A 153 10.83 6.80 -6.38
CA GLY A 153 12.09 7.48 -6.68
C GLY A 153 11.99 8.54 -7.78
N ASN A 154 13.12 8.94 -8.33
CA ASN A 154 13.23 9.96 -9.38
C ASN A 154 14.14 9.56 -10.53
N GLN A 155 14.50 8.28 -10.62
CA GLN A 155 15.36 7.73 -11.68
C GLN A 155 14.67 7.77 -13.05
N VAL A 156 13.34 7.64 -13.08
CA VAL A 156 12.53 7.73 -14.30
C VAL A 156 11.73 9.03 -14.27
N ARG A 157 11.84 9.84 -15.34
CA ARG A 157 11.17 11.15 -15.43
C ARG A 157 9.76 11.09 -16.03
N ASP A 158 9.28 9.90 -16.36
CA ASP A 158 7.96 9.68 -16.93
C ASP A 158 6.90 9.76 -15.81
N LYS A 159 5.87 10.60 -16.03
CA LYS A 159 4.79 10.84 -15.07
C LYS A 159 3.51 10.07 -15.37
N ARG A 160 3.53 9.16 -16.36
CA ARG A 160 2.37 8.31 -16.62
C ARG A 160 2.07 7.44 -15.41
N PRO A 161 0.79 7.28 -15.04
CA PRO A 161 0.39 6.50 -13.87
C PRO A 161 1.00 5.10 -13.83
N GLU A 162 1.05 4.41 -14.97
CA GLU A 162 1.57 3.05 -15.09
C GLU A 162 3.09 2.98 -14.84
N VAL A 163 3.83 4.01 -15.27
CA VAL A 163 5.28 4.09 -15.04
C VAL A 163 5.56 4.36 -13.55
N ILE A 164 4.82 5.29 -12.96
CA ILE A 164 4.90 5.53 -11.51
C ILE A 164 4.58 4.26 -10.75
N ALA A 165 3.52 3.55 -11.13
CA ALA A 165 3.09 2.30 -10.49
C ALA A 165 4.17 1.21 -10.56
N ALA A 166 4.82 1.04 -11.71
CA ALA A 166 5.92 0.10 -11.87
C ALA A 166 7.11 0.44 -10.96
N MET A 167 7.48 1.73 -10.86
CA MET A 167 8.55 2.19 -9.97
C MET A 167 8.21 2.00 -8.50
N VAL A 168 6.95 2.27 -8.11
CA VAL A 168 6.46 2.03 -6.74
C VAL A 168 6.49 0.53 -6.40
N ALA A 169 6.05 -0.33 -7.32
CA ALA A 169 6.09 -1.78 -7.13
C ALA A 169 7.52 -2.28 -6.93
N ALA A 170 8.46 -1.81 -7.76
CA ALA A 170 9.88 -2.15 -7.63
C ALA A 170 10.46 -1.65 -6.29
N GLU A 171 10.16 -0.43 -5.87
CA GLU A 171 10.61 0.14 -4.59
C GLU A 171 10.10 -0.68 -3.40
N LEU A 172 8.81 -1.05 -3.40
CA LEU A 172 8.23 -1.89 -2.35
C LEU A 172 8.84 -3.30 -2.32
N LEU A 173 9.05 -3.92 -3.48
CA LEU A 173 9.72 -5.23 -3.55
C LEU A 173 11.14 -5.16 -2.98
N VAL A 174 11.92 -4.14 -3.34
CA VAL A 174 13.26 -3.92 -2.77
C VAL A 174 13.19 -3.68 -1.27
N HIS A 175 12.25 -2.85 -0.81
CA HIS A 175 12.10 -2.52 0.61
C HIS A 175 11.73 -3.74 1.46
N PHE A 176 10.80 -4.58 1.01
CA PHE A 176 10.27 -5.69 1.80
C PHE A 176 10.96 -7.04 1.55
N MET A 177 11.58 -7.21 0.38
CA MET A 177 12.12 -8.50 -0.08
C MET A 177 13.59 -8.42 -0.52
N GLY A 178 14.19 -7.22 -0.47
CA GLY A 178 15.60 -7.03 -0.75
C GLY A 178 16.48 -7.83 0.22
N THR A 179 17.64 -8.25 -0.24
CA THR A 179 18.57 -9.09 0.50
C THR A 179 19.43 -8.34 1.53
N ASP A 180 19.15 -7.07 1.80
CA ASP A 180 19.89 -6.30 2.79
C ASP A 180 19.68 -6.86 4.19
N VAL A 181 20.78 -7.19 4.83
CA VAL A 181 20.92 -7.89 6.12
C VAL A 181 20.22 -7.17 7.30
N GLU A 182 19.73 -5.95 7.09
CA GLU A 182 19.11 -5.12 8.12
C GLU A 182 17.56 -5.12 8.08
N ASN A 183 16.91 -5.82 7.13
CA ASN A 183 15.45 -5.86 7.10
C ASN A 183 14.91 -6.93 8.06
N PRO A 184 14.22 -6.54 9.16
CA PRO A 184 13.72 -7.48 10.16
C PRO A 184 12.70 -8.50 9.62
N MET A 185 12.05 -8.22 8.46
CA MET A 185 11.10 -9.13 7.81
C MET A 185 11.78 -10.33 7.14
N HIS A 186 13.09 -10.25 6.81
CA HIS A 186 13.82 -11.36 6.21
C HIS A 186 13.95 -12.57 7.16
N ARG A 187 13.89 -12.35 8.46
CA ARG A 187 13.99 -13.43 9.47
C ARG A 187 12.77 -14.36 9.54
N LEU A 188 11.64 -13.97 8.93
CA LEU A 188 10.40 -14.76 8.96
C LEU A 188 10.26 -15.70 7.74
N CYS A 189 11.09 -15.55 6.71
CA CYS A 189 11.01 -16.36 5.48
C CYS A 189 12.00 -17.53 5.43
N THR A 190 12.90 -17.70 6.40
CA THR A 190 13.79 -18.86 6.48
C THR A 190 13.19 -19.90 7.40
N CYS A 191 12.23 -20.66 6.90
CA CYS A 191 11.94 -21.99 7.43
C CYS A 191 12.43 -23.06 6.45
N PRO A 192 13.08 -24.13 6.93
CA PRO A 192 13.65 -25.19 6.14
C PRO A 192 12.59 -26.01 5.39
#